data_ccf92606182309d778dd04cd025cb7a9
#
_entry.id   ccf92606182309d778dd04cd025cb7a9
#
_cell.length_a   1.000
_cell.length_b   1.000
_cell.length_c   1.000
_cell.angle_alpha   90.00
_cell.angle_beta   90.00
_cell.angle_gamma   90.00
#
_symmetry.space_group_name_H-M   'P 1'
#
loop_
_entity.id
_entity.type
_entity.pdbx_description
1 polymer ?
#
loop_
_entity_poly.entity_id
_entity_poly.type
_entity_poly.pdbx_seq_one_letter_code
_entity_poly.pdbx_strand_id
1 'polypeptide(L)'
;MTGFNLDNYVDVPTRLGMALQKYPDLRIQETQREIIEMPDKSCFIRCTVTVWRDQADPIPAVASACEIYPGRTPYTKMSENEVGFTSALGRALGYMGFGISKSIASRNEVEAAQSRQPTGRLAPVVPMHDVEVPFPDEPQREYATPKQMGMMRALANGQGLKGDDLKTFISATLNREVHTSGELTKRDISKVIDALKASEQN
;
A
#
# COMPACT_ATOMS: atom_id res chain seq x y z
N MET A 1 20.80 -0.27 -12.70
CA MET A 1 19.78 0.59 -12.03
C MET A 1 18.56 0.56 -12.92
N THR A 2 17.53 -0.20 -12.55
CA THR A 2 16.25 -0.20 -13.27
C THR A 2 15.56 1.12 -12.96
N GLY A 3 15.54 2.02 -13.94
CA GLY A 3 14.81 3.28 -13.84
C GLY A 3 13.35 3.00 -13.52
N PHE A 4 12.82 3.70 -12.52
CA PHE A 4 11.42 3.62 -12.13
C PHE A 4 10.57 4.17 -13.30
N ASN A 5 9.71 3.34 -13.88
CA ASN A 5 8.93 3.71 -15.06
C ASN A 5 7.66 4.45 -14.63
N LEU A 6 7.61 5.76 -14.87
CA LEU A 6 6.46 6.63 -14.61
C LEU A 6 5.30 6.46 -15.60
N ASP A 7 5.53 5.79 -16.74
CA ASP A 7 4.49 5.58 -17.78
C ASP A 7 3.33 4.70 -17.31
N ASN A 8 3.51 4.03 -16.17
CA ASN A 8 2.49 3.18 -15.56
C ASN A 8 1.59 3.91 -14.55
N TYR A 9 1.84 5.21 -14.29
CA TYR A 9 1.07 5.98 -13.32
C TYR A 9 0.07 6.89 -14.02
N VAL A 10 -1.18 6.83 -13.56
CA VAL A 10 -2.25 7.67 -14.07
C VAL A 10 -2.19 9.02 -13.36
N ASP A 11 -2.17 10.10 -14.12
CA ASP A 11 -2.19 11.46 -13.56
C ASP A 11 -3.58 11.86 -13.02
N VAL A 12 -3.63 12.93 -12.24
CA VAL A 12 -4.85 13.39 -11.60
C VAL A 12 -5.90 13.85 -12.61
N PRO A 13 -5.57 14.61 -13.68
CA PRO A 13 -6.52 14.97 -14.72
C PRO A 13 -7.18 13.76 -15.38
N THR A 14 -6.43 12.73 -15.69
CA THR A 14 -6.96 11.49 -16.27
C THR A 14 -7.90 10.77 -15.31
N ARG A 15 -7.52 10.64 -14.00
CA ARG A 15 -8.41 10.08 -12.98
C ARG A 15 -9.71 10.88 -12.84
N LEU A 16 -9.62 12.20 -12.84
CA LEU A 16 -10.77 13.09 -12.77
C LEU A 16 -11.68 12.93 -13.99
N GLY A 17 -11.11 12.83 -15.20
CA GLY A 17 -11.87 12.58 -16.41
C GLY A 17 -12.66 11.27 -16.34
N MET A 18 -12.01 10.19 -15.88
CA MET A 18 -12.68 8.89 -15.66
C MET A 18 -13.79 8.98 -14.62
N ALA A 19 -13.58 9.74 -13.55
CA ALA A 19 -14.57 9.92 -12.49
C ALA A 19 -15.79 10.70 -12.97
N LEU A 20 -15.60 11.79 -13.68
CA LEU A 20 -16.68 12.60 -14.26
C LEU A 20 -17.46 11.84 -15.33
N GLN A 21 -16.81 10.98 -16.10
CA GLN A 21 -17.49 10.11 -17.07
C GLN A 21 -18.44 9.12 -16.37
N LYS A 22 -18.04 8.59 -15.21
CA LYS A 22 -18.84 7.62 -14.44
C LYS A 22 -19.87 8.30 -13.53
N TYR A 23 -19.52 9.45 -12.98
CA TYR A 23 -20.32 10.25 -12.05
C TYR A 23 -20.39 11.69 -12.54
N PRO A 24 -21.33 12.02 -13.45
CA PRO A 24 -21.43 13.38 -14.02
C PRO A 24 -21.71 14.47 -12.98
N ASP A 25 -22.37 14.11 -11.88
CA ASP A 25 -22.71 15.00 -10.76
C ASP A 25 -21.67 14.98 -9.63
N LEU A 26 -20.47 14.47 -9.92
CA LEU A 26 -19.36 14.41 -8.97
C LEU A 26 -19.06 15.79 -8.39
N ARG A 27 -18.87 15.83 -7.08
CA ARG A 27 -18.53 17.05 -6.34
C ARG A 27 -17.20 16.90 -5.63
N ILE A 28 -16.41 17.95 -5.65
CA ILE A 28 -15.07 17.99 -5.04
C ILE A 28 -15.04 19.21 -4.13
N GLN A 29 -14.52 19.04 -2.93
CA GLN A 29 -14.30 20.13 -2.00
C GLN A 29 -12.94 19.98 -1.32
N GLU A 30 -12.19 21.06 -1.27
CA GLU A 30 -11.05 21.23 -0.37
C GLU A 30 -11.59 21.49 1.03
N THR A 31 -11.53 20.47 1.90
CA THR A 31 -12.23 20.50 3.19
C THR A 31 -11.36 20.99 4.33
N GLN A 32 -10.06 20.78 4.25
CA GLN A 32 -9.14 21.17 5.31
C GLN A 32 -7.76 21.50 4.78
N ARG A 33 -7.15 22.52 5.39
CA ARG A 33 -5.74 22.86 5.23
C ARG A 33 -5.17 23.20 6.60
N GLU A 34 -4.05 22.59 6.95
CA GLU A 34 -3.35 22.88 8.21
C GLU A 34 -1.83 22.84 8.04
N ILE A 35 -1.13 23.64 8.83
CA ILE A 35 0.34 23.57 8.93
C ILE A 35 0.66 22.75 10.17
N ILE A 36 1.49 21.72 10.00
CA ILE A 36 1.91 20.79 11.05
C ILE A 36 3.39 21.05 11.30
N GLU A 37 3.74 21.43 12.52
CA GLU A 37 5.12 21.51 12.96
C GLU A 37 5.54 20.19 13.61
N MET A 38 6.64 19.64 13.16
CA MET A 38 7.23 18.42 13.70
C MET A 38 8.20 18.72 14.84
N PRO A 39 8.53 17.74 15.71
CA PRO A 39 9.48 17.94 16.82
C PRO A 39 10.86 18.43 16.40
N ASP A 40 11.30 18.13 15.17
CA ASP A 40 12.55 18.61 14.57
C ASP A 40 12.44 20.02 13.95
N LYS A 41 11.32 20.72 14.18
CA LYS A 41 10.96 22.03 13.64
C LYS A 41 10.77 22.05 12.10
N SER A 42 10.73 20.90 11.44
CA SER A 42 10.24 20.85 10.08
C SER A 42 8.72 21.10 10.03
N CYS A 43 8.27 21.81 9.02
CA CYS A 43 6.84 22.09 8.83
C CYS A 43 6.32 21.41 7.57
N PHE A 44 5.08 20.98 7.65
CA PHE A 44 4.32 20.43 6.53
C PHE A 44 3.00 21.13 6.41
N ILE A 45 2.52 21.32 5.19
CA ILE A 45 1.14 21.70 4.92
C ILE A 45 0.37 20.43 4.58
N ARG A 46 -0.69 20.13 5.33
CA ARG A 46 -1.62 19.03 5.07
C ARG A 46 -2.86 19.59 4.39
N CYS A 47 -3.17 19.07 3.22
CA CYS A 47 -4.35 19.40 2.45
C CYS A 47 -5.27 18.18 2.41
N THR A 48 -6.57 18.38 2.66
CA THR A 48 -7.59 17.33 2.65
C THR A 48 -8.65 17.65 1.62
N VAL A 49 -9.00 16.66 0.80
CA VAL A 49 -10.04 16.74 -0.21
C VAL A 49 -11.11 15.69 0.08
N THR A 50 -12.36 16.09 -0.08
CA THR A 50 -13.52 15.23 -0.05
C THR A 50 -14.17 15.20 -1.43
N VAL A 51 -14.50 14.00 -1.91
CA VAL A 51 -15.11 13.75 -3.22
C VAL A 51 -16.39 12.95 -3.03
N TRP A 52 -17.52 13.49 -3.48
CA TRP A 52 -18.82 12.85 -3.50
C TRP A 52 -19.16 12.40 -4.91
N ARG A 53 -19.79 11.23 -5.07
CA ARG A 53 -20.30 10.74 -6.36
C ARG A 53 -21.43 11.60 -6.91
N ASP A 54 -22.24 12.13 -5.99
CA ASP A 54 -23.34 13.06 -6.25
C ASP A 54 -23.70 13.83 -4.97
N GLN A 55 -24.78 14.60 -5.01
CA GLN A 55 -25.26 15.40 -3.86
C GLN A 55 -25.79 14.54 -2.70
N ALA A 56 -26.27 13.34 -2.97
CA ALA A 56 -26.89 12.45 -1.99
C ALA A 56 -25.91 11.38 -1.45
N ASP A 57 -24.65 11.40 -1.89
CA ASP A 57 -23.65 10.41 -1.47
C ASP A 57 -23.38 10.47 0.05
N PRO A 58 -23.79 9.45 0.83
CA PRO A 58 -23.66 9.47 2.29
C PRO A 58 -22.23 9.16 2.77
N ILE A 59 -21.38 8.59 1.89
CA ILE A 59 -20.03 8.14 2.24
C ILE A 59 -19.06 8.63 1.17
N PRO A 60 -18.62 9.89 1.24
CA PRO A 60 -17.67 10.42 0.29
C PRO A 60 -16.28 9.81 0.45
N ALA A 61 -15.48 9.85 -0.59
CA ALA A 61 -14.06 9.56 -0.51
C ALA A 61 -13.31 10.76 0.09
N VAL A 62 -12.55 10.53 1.16
CA VAL A 62 -11.72 11.54 1.81
C VAL A 62 -10.26 11.13 1.75
N ALA A 63 -9.40 12.05 1.33
CA ALA A 63 -7.97 11.80 1.32
C ALA A 63 -7.19 13.07 1.70
N SER A 64 -6.01 12.86 2.29
CA SER A 64 -5.09 13.93 2.62
C SER A 64 -3.72 13.69 1.99
N ALA A 65 -3.03 14.77 1.67
CA ALA A 65 -1.63 14.77 1.28
C ALA A 65 -0.86 15.84 2.06
N CYS A 66 0.42 15.60 2.29
CA CYS A 66 1.31 16.53 2.98
C CYS A 66 2.43 16.96 2.06
N GLU A 67 2.70 18.27 2.01
CA GLU A 67 3.84 18.85 1.34
C GLU A 67 4.77 19.53 2.35
N ILE A 68 6.07 19.55 2.05
CA ILE A 68 7.05 20.29 2.89
C ILE A 68 6.75 21.77 2.79
N TYR A 69 6.69 22.45 3.94
CA TYR A 69 6.46 23.88 4.02
C TYR A 69 7.62 24.59 4.76
N PRO A 70 8.21 25.66 4.20
CA PRO A 70 8.07 26.11 2.81
C PRO A 70 8.65 25.12 1.80
N GLY A 71 8.09 25.08 0.61
CA GLY A 71 8.50 24.19 -0.47
C GLY A 71 9.96 24.40 -0.89
N ARG A 72 10.66 23.30 -1.16
CA ARG A 72 12.10 23.30 -1.42
C ARG A 72 12.46 23.17 -2.90
N THR A 73 11.53 22.78 -3.73
CA THR A 73 11.75 22.59 -5.18
C THR A 73 11.15 23.74 -5.97
N PRO A 74 11.63 24.02 -7.18
CA PRO A 74 11.01 25.04 -8.05
C PRO A 74 9.54 24.76 -8.32
N TYR A 75 9.11 23.50 -8.26
CA TYR A 75 7.74 23.06 -8.49
C TYR A 75 6.83 23.27 -7.26
N THR A 76 7.35 23.08 -6.06
CA THR A 76 6.57 23.18 -4.82
C THR A 76 6.68 24.56 -4.16
N LYS A 77 7.74 25.32 -4.42
CA LYS A 77 7.97 26.62 -3.80
C LYS A 77 6.89 27.61 -4.18
N MET A 78 6.20 28.14 -3.18
CA MET A 78 5.04 29.06 -3.30
C MET A 78 3.80 28.43 -3.97
N SER A 79 3.77 27.10 -4.10
CA SER A 79 2.65 26.33 -4.64
C SER A 79 2.35 25.07 -3.80
N GLU A 80 2.79 25.08 -2.55
CA GLU A 80 2.67 23.92 -1.66
C GLU A 80 1.21 23.52 -1.44
N ASN A 81 0.35 24.51 -1.36
CA ASN A 81 -1.07 24.34 -1.15
C ASN A 81 -1.73 23.67 -2.37
N GLU A 82 -1.49 24.21 -3.55
CA GLU A 82 -2.03 23.71 -4.80
C GLU A 82 -1.54 22.29 -5.10
N VAL A 83 -0.25 22.04 -4.87
CA VAL A 83 0.34 20.70 -5.03
C VAL A 83 -0.26 19.74 -4.02
N GLY A 84 -0.42 20.16 -2.76
CA GLY A 84 -1.02 19.35 -1.69
C GLY A 84 -2.47 18.96 -2.01
N PHE A 85 -3.29 19.90 -2.46
CA PHE A 85 -4.68 19.62 -2.86
C PHE A 85 -4.76 18.73 -4.09
N THR A 86 -3.91 18.95 -5.10
CA THR A 86 -3.85 18.09 -6.29
C THR A 86 -3.48 16.64 -5.91
N SER A 87 -2.50 16.46 -5.03
CA SER A 87 -2.09 15.14 -4.53
C SER A 87 -3.20 14.47 -3.72
N ALA A 88 -3.90 15.23 -2.85
CA ALA A 88 -5.03 14.73 -2.08
C ALA A 88 -6.19 14.30 -3.00
N LEU A 89 -6.52 15.10 -4.02
CA LEU A 89 -7.54 14.76 -5.01
C LEU A 89 -7.19 13.47 -5.76
N GLY A 90 -5.96 13.35 -6.26
CA GLY A 90 -5.50 12.14 -6.95
C GLY A 90 -5.65 10.88 -6.10
N ARG A 91 -5.40 10.98 -4.80
CA ARG A 91 -5.57 9.90 -3.82
C ARG A 91 -7.03 9.59 -3.55
N ALA A 92 -7.90 10.61 -3.38
CA ALA A 92 -9.33 10.42 -3.17
C ALA A 92 -9.98 9.71 -4.37
N LEU A 93 -9.65 10.13 -5.60
CA LEU A 93 -10.09 9.47 -6.82
C LEU A 93 -9.55 8.03 -6.94
N GLY A 94 -8.33 7.78 -6.47
CA GLY A 94 -7.77 6.43 -6.35
C GLY A 94 -8.59 5.55 -5.40
N TYR A 95 -9.03 6.06 -4.25
CA TYR A 95 -9.91 5.34 -3.31
C TYR A 95 -11.27 5.01 -3.92
N MET A 96 -11.77 5.83 -4.85
CA MET A 96 -12.97 5.54 -5.64
C MET A 96 -12.76 4.52 -6.76
N GLY A 97 -11.52 4.02 -6.94
CA GLY A 97 -11.17 2.99 -7.92
C GLY A 97 -10.67 3.53 -9.28
N PHE A 98 -10.44 4.83 -9.43
CA PHE A 98 -9.99 5.39 -10.69
C PHE A 98 -8.47 5.33 -10.85
N GLY A 99 -8.01 4.74 -11.96
CA GLY A 99 -6.61 4.66 -12.32
C GLY A 99 -5.73 3.88 -11.34
N ILE A 100 -6.26 2.83 -10.69
CA ILE A 100 -5.57 2.03 -9.68
C ILE A 100 -4.93 0.76 -10.21
N SER A 101 -4.89 0.56 -11.52
CA SER A 101 -4.44 -0.70 -12.14
C SER A 101 -3.06 -1.19 -11.67
N LYS A 102 -2.21 -0.28 -11.17
CA LYS A 102 -0.87 -0.61 -10.64
C LYS A 102 -0.52 0.08 -9.31
N SER A 103 -1.14 1.22 -8.98
CA SER A 103 -0.85 1.98 -7.76
C SER A 103 -1.97 2.97 -7.43
N ILE A 104 -2.21 3.20 -6.15
CA ILE A 104 -3.07 4.29 -5.67
C ILE A 104 -2.36 5.64 -5.82
N ALA A 105 -1.03 5.68 -5.66
CA ALA A 105 -0.25 6.89 -5.85
C ALA A 105 -0.41 7.41 -7.28
N SER A 106 -0.60 8.71 -7.44
CA SER A 106 -0.61 9.36 -8.75
C SER A 106 0.81 9.59 -9.25
N ARG A 107 0.96 9.85 -10.55
CA ARG A 107 2.25 10.22 -11.15
C ARG A 107 2.89 11.40 -10.42
N ASN A 108 2.10 12.43 -10.12
CA ASN A 108 2.54 13.63 -9.43
C ASN A 108 3.08 13.33 -8.02
N GLU A 109 2.44 12.41 -7.27
CA GLU A 109 2.93 11.98 -5.95
C GLU A 109 4.27 11.25 -6.04
N VAL A 110 4.43 10.41 -7.05
CA VAL A 110 5.68 9.66 -7.26
C VAL A 110 6.82 10.59 -7.65
N GLU A 111 6.59 11.53 -8.56
CA GLU A 111 7.56 12.55 -8.96
C GLU A 111 7.97 13.43 -7.76
N ALA A 112 6.99 13.88 -6.95
CA ALA A 112 7.23 14.64 -5.75
C ALA A 112 8.02 13.82 -4.69
N ALA A 113 7.76 12.53 -4.56
CA ALA A 113 8.52 11.64 -3.67
C ALA A 113 9.96 11.44 -4.14
N GLN A 114 10.19 11.31 -5.45
CA GLN A 114 11.53 11.20 -6.03
C GLN A 114 12.35 12.48 -5.84
N SER A 115 11.74 13.65 -6.01
CA SER A 115 12.40 14.95 -5.80
C SER A 115 12.75 15.22 -4.33
N ARG A 116 12.08 14.53 -3.39
CA ARG A 116 12.34 14.63 -1.94
C ARG A 116 13.46 13.71 -1.45
N GLN A 117 13.98 12.81 -2.28
CA GLN A 117 15.08 11.94 -1.85
C GLN A 117 16.32 12.81 -1.54
N PRO A 118 16.85 12.77 -0.32
CA PRO A 118 18.03 13.54 0.03
C PRO A 118 19.23 12.96 -0.74
N THR A 119 19.90 13.80 -1.49
CA THR A 119 21.25 13.51 -1.97
C THR A 119 22.22 13.61 -0.78
N GLY A 120 22.29 12.60 0.05
CA GLY A 120 23.26 12.54 1.13
C GLY A 120 22.73 11.97 2.43
N ARG A 121 23.38 10.92 2.90
CA ARG A 121 23.33 10.27 4.22
C ARG A 121 21.95 10.22 4.88
N LEU A 122 21.37 9.01 4.87
CA LEU A 122 20.28 8.66 5.76
C LEU A 122 20.70 8.99 7.21
N ALA A 123 19.95 9.89 7.85
CA ALA A 123 20.00 10.01 9.30
C ALA A 123 19.67 8.63 9.90
N PRO A 124 20.31 8.23 11.02
CA PRO A 124 20.00 6.96 11.65
C PRO A 124 18.51 6.94 11.95
N VAL A 125 17.83 5.88 11.49
CA VAL A 125 16.44 5.59 11.84
C VAL A 125 16.41 5.39 13.35
N VAL A 126 15.93 6.37 14.09
CA VAL A 126 15.61 6.19 15.51
C VAL A 126 14.40 5.27 15.53
N PRO A 127 14.48 4.09 16.16
CA PRO A 127 13.30 3.24 16.30
C PRO A 127 12.24 4.05 17.04
N MET A 128 11.06 4.19 16.46
CA MET A 128 9.91 4.71 17.17
C MET A 128 9.55 3.69 18.26
N HIS A 129 9.97 3.98 19.49
CA HIS A 129 9.51 3.27 20.66
C HIS A 129 8.03 3.60 20.86
N ASP A 130 7.22 2.55 20.78
CA ASP A 130 5.94 2.33 21.45
C ASP A 130 5.02 3.55 21.63
N VAL A 131 4.40 3.99 20.55
CA VAL A 131 3.07 4.57 20.63
C VAL A 131 2.10 3.40 20.60
N GLU A 132 1.61 2.95 21.75
CA GLU A 132 0.46 2.06 21.83
C GLU A 132 -0.73 2.74 21.17
N VAL A 133 -0.97 2.41 19.90
CA VAL A 133 -2.24 2.67 19.24
C VAL A 133 -3.17 1.54 19.67
N PRO A 134 -4.29 1.82 20.34
CA PRO A 134 -5.24 0.79 20.73
C PRO A 134 -6.03 0.37 19.49
N PHE A 135 -5.40 -0.43 18.60
CA PHE A 135 -6.14 -1.26 17.68
C PHE A 135 -6.41 -2.58 18.38
N PRO A 136 -7.66 -3.10 18.33
CA PRO A 136 -7.91 -4.44 18.84
C PRO A 136 -6.95 -5.40 18.13
N ASP A 137 -6.30 -6.25 18.92
CA ASP A 137 -5.42 -7.33 18.47
C ASP A 137 -6.17 -8.26 17.49
N GLU A 138 -6.21 -7.91 16.23
CA GLU A 138 -6.29 -8.94 15.19
C GLU A 138 -4.86 -9.50 15.07
N PRO A 139 -4.66 -10.80 15.31
CA PRO A 139 -3.36 -11.42 15.15
C PRO A 139 -2.92 -11.17 13.69
N GLN A 140 -1.87 -10.39 13.51
CA GLN A 140 -1.27 -10.17 12.19
C GLN A 140 -0.94 -11.55 11.63
N ARG A 141 -1.74 -12.03 10.69
CA ARG A 141 -1.48 -13.27 9.96
C ARG A 141 -0.29 -13.02 9.04
N GLU A 142 0.90 -13.26 9.54
CA GLU A 142 2.10 -13.24 8.70
C GLU A 142 2.02 -14.38 7.69
N TYR A 143 1.59 -14.06 6.48
CA TYR A 143 1.51 -15.03 5.38
C TYR A 143 2.89 -15.56 4.98
N ALA A 144 2.90 -16.77 4.46
CA ALA A 144 4.09 -17.45 3.99
C ALA A 144 4.82 -16.66 2.90
N THR A 145 6.13 -16.55 3.00
CA THR A 145 6.96 -15.87 2.00
C THR A 145 7.11 -16.73 0.73
N PRO A 146 7.33 -16.10 -0.45
CA PRO A 146 7.59 -16.83 -1.68
C PRO A 146 8.76 -17.83 -1.56
N LYS A 147 9.78 -17.51 -0.76
CA LYS A 147 10.94 -18.38 -0.49
C LYS A 147 10.53 -19.63 0.29
N GLN A 148 9.74 -19.49 1.33
CA GLN A 148 9.21 -20.60 2.11
C GLN A 148 8.29 -21.49 1.27
N MET A 149 7.42 -20.89 0.46
CA MET A 149 6.55 -21.60 -0.49
C MET A 149 7.37 -22.40 -1.51
N GLY A 150 8.43 -21.80 -2.05
CA GLY A 150 9.36 -22.48 -2.97
C GLY A 150 10.02 -23.68 -2.33
N MET A 151 10.52 -23.55 -1.09
CA MET A 151 11.15 -24.64 -0.34
C MET A 151 10.18 -25.79 -0.07
N MET A 152 8.95 -25.49 0.39
CA MET A 152 7.92 -26.51 0.60
C MET A 152 7.61 -27.29 -0.68
N ARG A 153 7.44 -26.58 -1.81
CA ARG A 153 7.15 -27.21 -3.11
C ARG A 153 8.32 -28.10 -3.58
N ALA A 154 9.56 -27.66 -3.37
CA ALA A 154 10.74 -28.45 -3.75
C ALA A 154 10.80 -29.78 -2.96
N LEU A 155 10.57 -29.73 -1.64
CA LEU A 155 10.52 -30.93 -0.79
C LEU A 155 9.36 -31.85 -1.16
N ALA A 156 8.16 -31.30 -1.38
CA ALA A 156 7.00 -32.06 -1.80
C ALA A 156 7.20 -32.76 -3.14
N ASN A 157 7.79 -32.06 -4.12
CA ASN A 157 8.13 -32.63 -5.42
C ASN A 157 9.16 -33.78 -5.30
N GLY A 158 10.13 -33.66 -4.40
CA GLY A 158 11.11 -34.72 -4.11
C GLY A 158 10.45 -36.01 -3.62
N GLN A 159 9.31 -35.89 -2.93
CA GLN A 159 8.50 -37.00 -2.42
C GLN A 159 7.36 -37.41 -3.36
N GLY A 160 7.28 -36.84 -4.56
CA GLY A 160 6.24 -37.14 -5.54
C GLY A 160 4.87 -36.52 -5.26
N LEU A 161 4.74 -35.70 -4.20
CA LEU A 161 3.48 -35.05 -3.81
C LEU A 161 3.20 -33.85 -4.72
N LYS A 162 2.15 -33.93 -5.55
CA LYS A 162 1.77 -32.88 -6.52
C LYS A 162 0.27 -32.61 -6.48
N GLY A 163 -0.13 -31.41 -6.85
CA GLY A 163 -1.54 -31.04 -7.01
C GLY A 163 -2.39 -31.30 -5.77
N ASP A 164 -3.38 -32.17 -5.91
CA ASP A 164 -4.33 -32.48 -4.85
C ASP A 164 -3.73 -33.34 -3.72
N ASP A 165 -2.73 -34.17 -4.01
CA ASP A 165 -2.02 -34.95 -2.99
C ASP A 165 -1.28 -34.03 -2.03
N LEU A 166 -0.65 -32.97 -2.57
CA LEU A 166 0.01 -31.96 -1.74
C LEU A 166 -0.99 -31.20 -0.88
N LYS A 167 -2.15 -30.83 -1.42
CA LYS A 167 -3.21 -30.17 -0.64
C LYS A 167 -3.73 -31.06 0.49
N THR A 168 -3.94 -32.33 0.20
CA THR A 168 -4.38 -33.32 1.18
C THR A 168 -3.34 -33.46 2.30
N PHE A 169 -2.04 -33.56 1.95
CA PHE A 169 -0.95 -33.60 2.90
C PHE A 169 -0.89 -32.35 3.79
N ILE A 170 -1.04 -31.16 3.20
CA ILE A 170 -1.04 -29.88 3.93
C ILE A 170 -2.23 -29.82 4.88
N SER A 171 -3.43 -30.17 4.42
CA SER A 171 -4.65 -30.14 5.22
C SER A 171 -4.57 -31.13 6.40
N ALA A 172 -4.03 -32.33 6.18
CA ALA A 172 -3.78 -33.31 7.22
C ALA A 172 -2.76 -32.82 8.25
N THR A 173 -1.64 -32.24 7.80
CA THR A 173 -0.58 -31.72 8.68
C THR A 173 -1.07 -30.56 9.55
N LEU A 174 -1.92 -29.71 9.01
CA LEU A 174 -2.44 -28.53 9.72
C LEU A 174 -3.74 -28.80 10.49
N ASN A 175 -4.31 -30.01 10.34
CA ASN A 175 -5.59 -30.41 10.90
C ASN A 175 -6.74 -29.40 10.57
N ARG A 176 -6.72 -28.86 9.34
CA ARG A 176 -7.75 -27.96 8.78
C ARG A 176 -7.78 -28.03 7.26
N GLU A 177 -8.91 -27.75 6.68
CA GLU A 177 -9.05 -27.67 5.23
C GLU A 177 -8.31 -26.45 4.67
N VAL A 178 -7.49 -26.65 3.64
CA VAL A 178 -6.73 -25.60 2.95
C VAL A 178 -7.12 -25.59 1.47
N HIS A 179 -7.79 -24.54 1.05
CA HIS A 179 -8.26 -24.42 -0.34
C HIS A 179 -7.18 -23.86 -1.27
N THR A 180 -6.40 -22.91 -0.80
CA THR A 180 -5.32 -22.27 -1.58
C THR A 180 -4.03 -22.13 -0.77
N SER A 181 -2.90 -22.18 -1.48
CA SER A 181 -1.59 -21.95 -0.84
C SER A 181 -1.38 -20.53 -0.32
N GLY A 182 -2.20 -19.56 -0.76
CA GLY A 182 -2.17 -18.17 -0.28
C GLY A 182 -2.72 -17.98 1.13
N GLU A 183 -3.43 -18.97 1.67
CA GLU A 183 -4.00 -18.96 3.03
C GLU A 183 -2.99 -19.37 4.11
N LEU A 184 -1.82 -19.89 3.70
CA LEU A 184 -0.84 -20.41 4.63
C LEU A 184 -0.07 -19.28 5.31
N THR A 185 -0.02 -19.32 6.64
CA THR A 185 0.84 -18.43 7.43
C THR A 185 2.29 -18.94 7.46
N LYS A 186 3.23 -18.09 7.88
CA LYS A 186 4.64 -18.50 8.09
C LYS A 186 4.76 -19.68 9.06
N ARG A 187 3.90 -19.75 10.08
CA ARG A 187 3.87 -20.85 11.05
C ARG A 187 3.33 -22.12 10.42
N ASP A 188 2.28 -22.02 9.60
CA ASP A 188 1.70 -23.17 8.92
C ASP A 188 2.73 -23.81 7.98
N ILE A 189 3.40 -22.99 7.17
CA ILE A 189 4.36 -23.51 6.19
C ILE A 189 5.61 -24.11 6.85
N SER A 190 6.04 -23.58 8.01
CA SER A 190 7.12 -24.19 8.79
C SER A 190 6.73 -25.58 9.26
N LYS A 191 5.54 -25.78 9.81
CA LYS A 191 5.03 -27.11 10.22
C LYS A 191 4.99 -28.09 9.05
N VAL A 192 4.51 -27.63 7.88
CA VAL A 192 4.45 -28.47 6.68
C VAL A 192 5.85 -28.86 6.19
N ILE A 193 6.81 -27.92 6.19
CA ILE A 193 8.21 -28.20 5.83
C ILE A 193 8.83 -29.22 6.79
N ASP A 194 8.59 -29.09 8.08
CA ASP A 194 9.13 -30.01 9.09
C ASP A 194 8.50 -31.41 8.94
N ALA A 195 7.21 -31.51 8.65
CA ALA A 195 6.54 -32.78 8.37
C ALA A 195 7.08 -33.47 7.11
N LEU A 196 7.32 -32.69 6.02
CA LEU A 196 7.92 -33.20 4.79
C LEU A 196 9.33 -33.74 5.04
N LYS A 197 10.16 -33.05 5.84
CA LYS A 197 11.51 -33.52 6.19
C LYS A 197 11.47 -34.78 7.04
N ALA A 198 10.52 -34.89 7.97
CA ALA A 198 10.35 -36.06 8.80
C ALA A 198 9.93 -37.31 7.99
N SER A 199 9.12 -37.12 6.94
CA SER A 199 8.71 -38.20 6.04
C SER A 199 9.81 -38.67 5.07
N GLU A 200 10.86 -37.87 4.87
CA GLU A 200 12.04 -38.24 4.06
C GLU A 200 13.03 -39.16 4.82
N GLN A 201 12.93 -39.21 6.16
CA GLN A 201 13.84 -39.97 7.01
C GLN A 201 13.32 -41.37 7.43
N ASN A 202 12.11 -41.73 7.02
CA ASN A 202 11.49 -43.03 7.22
C ASN A 202 11.35 -43.80 5.90
#